data_6312373d46d68f54d953958db5eca87c
#
_entry.id   6312373d46d68f54d953958db5eca87c
#
_cell.length_a   1.000
_cell.length_b   1.000
_cell.length_c   1.000
_cell.angle_alpha   90.00
_cell.angle_beta   90.00
_cell.angle_gamma   90.00
#
_symmetry.space_group_name_H-M   'P 1'
#
loop_
_entity.id
_entity.type
_entity.pdbx_description
1 polymer ?
#
loop_
_entity_poly.entity_id
_entity_poly.type
_entity_poly.pdbx_seq_one_letter_code
_entity_poly.pdbx_strand_id
1 'polypeptide(L)'
;PLEQFLKANLAHSDGRIGGIADNLQAGVLQALAIISTSYANGRSVAWVESNTDKINMGSQVSAKPTQIAIQHIMASAALPLFFPAVSIEGQWHGDGGVRLAAPLSPAMHLGAKRILAVSPRAQPLQLPKTVANQSYPSPSQVAGVMLNAIFLDLLDYDAIQMERINGLLKNLPEAHWGTYSPVDVMVLRPQEDLGHVARDHEIELPRAFRFFKGGFAGKNEPSGDALSMVNFEPEYIGRLIDLGEQDTAERMDEITAFLRGSSEFVSAAGESGLYQPE
;
A
#
# COMPACT_ATOMS: atom_id res chain seq x y z
N PRO A 1 20.15 5.52 -9.30
CA PRO A 1 19.28 6.24 -10.27
C PRO A 1 18.06 6.86 -9.56
N LEU A 2 17.23 6.07 -8.83
CA LEU A 2 16.01 6.56 -8.17
C LEU A 2 16.30 7.70 -7.19
N GLU A 3 17.28 7.57 -6.31
CA GLU A 3 17.65 8.62 -5.35
C GLU A 3 18.04 9.93 -6.05
N GLN A 4 18.80 9.85 -7.14
CA GLN A 4 19.19 11.03 -7.93
C GLN A 4 17.96 11.68 -8.58
N PHE A 5 17.07 10.88 -9.13
CA PHE A 5 15.81 11.37 -9.70
C PHE A 5 14.94 12.06 -8.65
N LEU A 6 14.76 11.45 -7.49
CA LEU A 6 13.98 12.05 -6.39
C LEU A 6 14.63 13.35 -5.90
N LYS A 7 15.94 13.38 -5.73
CA LYS A 7 16.67 14.60 -5.34
C LYS A 7 16.50 15.72 -6.36
N ALA A 8 16.55 15.41 -7.64
CA ALA A 8 16.43 16.41 -8.69
C ALA A 8 15.01 17.00 -8.81
N ASN A 9 13.96 16.23 -8.44
CA ASN A 9 12.57 16.61 -8.66
C ASN A 9 11.81 17.00 -7.39
N LEU A 10 12.22 16.51 -6.22
CA LEU A 10 11.47 16.68 -4.98
C LEU A 10 12.25 17.37 -3.87
N ALA A 11 13.59 17.29 -3.89
CA ALA A 11 14.38 17.77 -2.78
C ALA A 11 14.76 19.25 -2.88
N HIS A 12 14.72 19.95 -1.75
CA HIS A 12 15.49 21.16 -1.54
C HIS A 12 16.99 20.85 -1.41
N SER A 13 17.83 21.89 -1.42
CA SER A 13 19.30 21.78 -1.32
C SER A 13 19.79 21.02 -0.07
N ASP A 14 18.99 20.91 0.97
CA ASP A 14 19.26 20.19 2.23
C ASP A 14 18.75 18.74 2.25
N GLY A 15 18.19 18.24 1.14
CA GLY A 15 17.67 16.89 1.00
C GLY A 15 16.26 16.66 1.56
N ARG A 16 15.61 17.71 2.10
CA ARG A 16 14.20 17.67 2.52
C ARG A 16 13.29 17.76 1.30
N ILE A 17 12.06 17.31 1.47
CA ILE A 17 11.06 17.39 0.41
C ILE A 17 10.38 18.74 0.46
N GLY A 18 10.38 19.44 -0.69
CA GLY A 18 9.74 20.74 -0.82
C GLY A 18 8.24 20.71 -0.62
N GLY A 19 7.68 21.78 -0.07
CA GLY A 19 6.23 21.97 0.05
C GLY A 19 5.54 21.25 1.20
N ILE A 20 6.16 20.27 1.90
CA ILE A 20 5.51 19.62 3.04
C ILE A 20 5.27 20.63 4.16
N ALA A 21 6.33 21.31 4.60
CA ALA A 21 6.25 22.29 5.68
C ALA A 21 5.28 23.44 5.34
N ASP A 22 5.30 23.93 4.11
CA ASP A 22 4.41 25.00 3.65
C ASP A 22 2.95 24.57 3.70
N ASN A 23 2.63 23.34 3.23
CA ASN A 23 1.27 22.80 3.26
C ASN A 23 0.78 22.50 4.68
N LEU A 24 1.68 22.06 5.57
CA LEU A 24 1.38 21.92 7.00
C LEU A 24 1.07 23.27 7.64
N GLN A 25 1.89 24.28 7.37
CA GLN A 25 1.71 25.64 7.90
C GLN A 25 0.42 26.28 7.37
N ALA A 26 0.09 26.07 6.12
CA ALA A 26 -1.15 26.55 5.50
C ALA A 26 -2.40 25.78 5.95
N GLY A 27 -2.25 24.67 6.69
CA GLY A 27 -3.37 23.82 7.13
C GLY A 27 -4.00 22.99 6.00
N VAL A 28 -3.39 22.96 4.82
CA VAL A 28 -3.80 22.11 3.69
C VAL A 28 -3.49 20.63 3.99
N LEU A 29 -2.34 20.39 4.63
CA LEU A 29 -1.91 19.10 5.13
C LEU A 29 -1.91 19.13 6.66
N GLN A 30 -2.39 18.09 7.32
CA GLN A 30 -2.33 17.97 8.79
C GLN A 30 -1.12 17.16 9.24
N ALA A 31 -0.82 16.10 8.54
CA ALA A 31 0.34 15.25 8.78
C ALA A 31 0.70 14.46 7.52
N LEU A 32 1.99 14.13 7.39
CA LEU A 32 2.49 13.16 6.44
C LEU A 32 3.23 12.06 7.21
N ALA A 33 2.92 10.80 6.91
CA ALA A 33 3.62 9.66 7.48
C ALA A 33 4.22 8.79 6.37
N ILE A 34 5.47 8.39 6.54
CA ILE A 34 6.13 7.38 5.70
C ILE A 34 6.51 6.22 6.59
N ILE A 35 6.17 5.00 6.15
CA ILE A 35 6.40 3.81 6.95
C ILE A 35 7.63 3.06 6.40
N SER A 36 8.49 2.62 7.31
CA SER A 36 9.58 1.71 7.02
C SER A 36 9.68 0.59 8.06
N THR A 37 10.39 -0.47 7.75
CA THR A 37 10.70 -1.56 8.69
C THR A 37 12.14 -1.42 9.17
N SER A 38 12.36 -1.32 10.48
CA SER A 38 13.70 -1.36 11.07
C SER A 38 14.22 -2.79 11.11
N TYR A 39 15.37 -3.05 10.49
CA TYR A 39 16.04 -4.36 10.58
C TYR A 39 16.73 -4.60 11.91
N ALA A 40 16.94 -3.56 12.72
CA ALA A 40 17.57 -3.70 14.03
C ALA A 40 16.65 -4.39 15.04
N ASN A 41 15.33 -4.15 14.98
CA ASN A 41 14.37 -4.68 15.96
C ASN A 41 13.13 -5.34 15.33
N GLY A 42 13.04 -5.37 14.00
CA GLY A 42 11.92 -5.97 13.25
C GLY A 42 10.60 -5.23 13.43
N ARG A 43 10.58 -3.94 13.78
CA ARG A 43 9.37 -3.14 14.00
C ARG A 43 9.10 -2.18 12.84
N SER A 44 7.81 -1.88 12.65
CA SER A 44 7.41 -0.77 11.79
C SER A 44 7.73 0.56 12.46
N VAL A 45 8.28 1.49 11.68
CA VAL A 45 8.58 2.86 12.09
C VAL A 45 7.79 3.81 11.19
N ALA A 46 6.97 4.66 11.79
CA ALA A 46 6.30 5.76 11.12
C ALA A 46 7.12 7.05 11.29
N TRP A 47 7.70 7.51 10.23
CA TRP A 47 8.35 8.82 10.13
C TRP A 47 7.24 9.84 9.86
N VAL A 48 7.02 10.76 10.79
CA VAL A 48 5.86 11.65 10.74
C VAL A 48 6.29 13.10 10.78
N GLU A 49 5.86 13.86 9.79
CA GLU A 49 5.94 15.31 9.78
C GLU A 49 4.53 15.89 9.99
N SER A 50 4.34 16.67 11.04
CA SER A 50 3.05 17.23 11.42
C SER A 50 3.20 18.51 12.26
N ASN A 51 2.13 19.26 12.38
CA ASN A 51 2.08 20.46 13.25
C ASN A 51 1.82 20.08 14.73
N THR A 52 1.71 18.80 15.07
CA THR A 52 1.50 18.35 16.44
C THR A 52 2.63 17.41 16.87
N ASP A 53 3.14 17.63 18.07
CA ASP A 53 4.18 16.77 18.66
C ASP A 53 3.59 15.51 19.30
N LYS A 54 2.27 15.45 19.49
CA LYS A 54 1.57 14.33 20.12
C LYS A 54 1.10 13.32 19.07
N ILE A 55 2.04 12.49 18.63
CA ILE A 55 1.74 11.42 17.68
C ILE A 55 1.78 10.10 18.42
N ASN A 56 0.64 9.39 18.44
CA ASN A 56 0.53 8.06 19.00
C ASN A 56 0.03 7.08 17.92
N MET A 57 0.89 6.20 17.46
CA MET A 57 0.59 5.17 16.45
C MET A 57 0.21 3.82 17.07
N GLY A 58 -0.16 3.81 18.37
CA GLY A 58 -0.42 2.56 19.09
C GLY A 58 0.86 1.78 19.42
N SER A 59 0.71 0.51 19.80
CA SER A 59 1.84 -0.33 20.23
C SER A 59 2.58 -1.03 19.09
N GLN A 60 1.97 -1.12 17.92
CA GLN A 60 2.48 -1.87 16.77
C GLN A 60 3.50 -1.07 15.93
N VAL A 61 3.35 0.24 15.87
CA VAL A 61 4.15 1.14 15.04
C VAL A 61 4.86 2.15 15.93
N SER A 62 6.17 2.26 15.78
CA SER A 62 6.96 3.28 16.50
C SER A 62 6.88 4.60 15.75
N ALA A 63 6.22 5.60 16.33
CA ALA A 63 6.18 6.93 15.75
C ALA A 63 7.48 7.69 16.00
N LYS A 64 8.02 8.31 14.95
CA LYS A 64 9.17 9.21 15.00
C LYS A 64 8.82 10.55 14.35
N PRO A 65 8.58 11.60 15.14
CA PRO A 65 8.46 12.96 14.61
C PRO A 65 9.75 13.35 13.88
N THR A 66 9.64 13.75 12.64
CA THR A 66 10.79 14.11 11.81
C THR A 66 10.39 14.98 10.63
N GLN A 67 11.33 15.69 10.05
CA GLN A 67 11.16 16.28 8.72
C GLN A 67 11.42 15.22 7.66
N ILE A 68 10.42 15.01 6.79
CA ILE A 68 10.50 13.99 5.76
C ILE A 68 11.55 14.36 4.71
N ALA A 69 12.42 13.40 4.41
CA ALA A 69 13.49 13.52 3.43
C ALA A 69 13.50 12.34 2.46
N ILE A 70 14.26 12.46 1.39
CA ILE A 70 14.37 11.42 0.34
C ILE A 70 14.73 10.05 0.91
N GLN A 71 15.58 10.00 1.95
CA GLN A 71 15.96 8.74 2.58
C GLN A 71 14.77 7.97 3.17
N HIS A 72 13.73 8.66 3.67
CA HIS A 72 12.53 8.02 4.19
C HIS A 72 11.70 7.37 3.07
N ILE A 73 11.58 8.06 1.91
CA ILE A 73 10.94 7.49 0.71
C ILE A 73 11.73 6.27 0.22
N MET A 74 13.06 6.41 0.11
CA MET A 74 13.92 5.31 -0.34
C MET A 74 13.82 4.09 0.56
N ALA A 75 13.76 4.29 1.89
CA ALA A 75 13.60 3.19 2.85
C ALA A 75 12.23 2.52 2.72
N SER A 76 11.16 3.33 2.60
CA SER A 76 9.79 2.83 2.46
C SER A 76 9.56 2.01 1.19
N ALA A 77 10.31 2.30 0.12
CA ALA A 77 10.26 1.61 -1.16
C ALA A 77 11.36 0.53 -1.33
N ALA A 78 12.16 0.26 -0.29
CA ALA A 78 13.25 -0.71 -0.36
C ALA A 78 12.73 -2.14 -0.17
N LEU A 79 12.11 -2.68 -1.23
CA LEU A 79 11.59 -4.05 -1.26
C LEU A 79 12.72 -5.06 -0.95
N PRO A 80 12.56 -5.93 0.07
CA PRO A 80 13.59 -6.88 0.46
C PRO A 80 14.05 -7.76 -0.70
N LEU A 81 15.34 -8.05 -0.74
CA LEU A 81 16.02 -8.83 -1.76
C LEU A 81 16.19 -8.13 -3.12
N PHE A 82 15.33 -7.16 -3.47
CA PHE A 82 15.39 -6.44 -4.75
C PHE A 82 16.13 -5.10 -4.63
N PHE A 83 15.92 -4.39 -3.53
CA PHE A 83 16.55 -3.08 -3.31
C PHE A 83 17.39 -3.08 -2.04
N PRO A 84 18.48 -2.30 -2.01
CA PRO A 84 19.33 -2.19 -0.85
C PRO A 84 18.58 -1.50 0.32
N ALA A 85 18.85 -1.97 1.53
CA ALA A 85 18.39 -1.29 2.73
C ALA A 85 18.99 0.13 2.82
N VAL A 86 18.26 1.03 3.45
CA VAL A 86 18.65 2.44 3.62
C VAL A 86 18.99 2.72 5.07
N SER A 87 20.13 3.36 5.31
CA SER A 87 20.52 3.76 6.68
C SER A 87 19.87 5.08 7.05
N ILE A 88 19.06 5.08 8.11
CA ILE A 88 18.44 6.27 8.71
C ILE A 88 18.81 6.29 10.18
N GLU A 89 19.39 7.40 10.66
CA GLU A 89 19.84 7.54 12.05
C GLU A 89 20.75 6.39 12.54
N GLY A 90 21.59 5.87 11.63
CA GLY A 90 22.54 4.78 11.94
C GLY A 90 21.90 3.39 12.04
N GLN A 91 20.63 3.23 11.68
CA GLN A 91 19.93 1.95 11.63
C GLN A 91 19.51 1.63 10.17
N TRP A 92 19.54 0.34 9.82
CA TRP A 92 19.11 -0.13 8.51
C TRP A 92 17.59 -0.30 8.46
N HIS A 93 16.98 0.27 7.44
CA HIS A 93 15.55 0.23 7.17
C HIS A 93 15.27 -0.36 5.80
N GLY A 94 14.12 -1.01 5.66
CA GLY A 94 13.58 -1.51 4.42
C GLY A 94 12.09 -1.18 4.30
N ASP A 95 11.45 -1.75 3.30
CA ASP A 95 10.05 -1.53 2.94
C ASP A 95 9.10 -1.64 4.13
N GLY A 96 8.20 -0.67 4.25
CA GLY A 96 7.22 -0.58 5.33
C GLY A 96 6.21 -1.72 5.34
N GLY A 97 5.85 -2.24 4.16
CA GLY A 97 4.89 -3.33 4.00
C GLY A 97 5.32 -4.64 4.66
N VAL A 98 6.62 -4.85 4.87
CA VAL A 98 7.13 -6.09 5.51
C VAL A 98 6.54 -6.35 6.89
N ARG A 99 6.27 -5.31 7.66
CA ARG A 99 5.83 -5.44 9.08
C ARG A 99 4.54 -4.68 9.39
N LEU A 100 4.00 -3.92 8.47
CA LEU A 100 2.77 -3.15 8.66
C LEU A 100 1.54 -4.05 8.48
N ALA A 101 1.13 -4.73 9.53
CA ALA A 101 0.00 -5.65 9.50
C ALA A 101 -1.37 -4.96 9.34
N ALA A 102 -1.47 -3.67 9.69
CA ALA A 102 -2.68 -2.86 9.56
C ALA A 102 -2.34 -1.56 8.80
N PRO A 103 -2.36 -1.59 7.46
CA PRO A 103 -1.91 -0.46 6.63
C PRO A 103 -2.77 0.79 6.76
N LEU A 104 -4.03 0.70 7.16
CA LEU A 104 -4.93 1.85 7.38
C LEU A 104 -4.74 2.48 8.77
N SER A 105 -4.18 1.74 9.72
CA SER A 105 -3.99 2.17 11.11
C SER A 105 -3.22 3.48 11.26
N PRO A 106 -2.11 3.75 10.55
CA PRO A 106 -1.40 5.03 10.66
C PRO A 106 -2.28 6.24 10.32
N ALA A 107 -3.12 6.15 9.27
CA ALA A 107 -4.03 7.24 8.91
C ALA A 107 -5.07 7.50 10.00
N MET A 108 -5.63 6.44 10.60
CA MET A 108 -6.56 6.55 11.74
C MET A 108 -5.91 7.24 12.93
N HIS A 109 -4.70 6.85 13.28
CA HIS A 109 -3.96 7.42 14.41
C HIS A 109 -3.55 8.88 14.17
N LEU A 110 -3.47 9.31 12.93
CA LEU A 110 -3.31 10.71 12.54
C LEU A 110 -4.63 11.47 12.46
N GLY A 111 -5.75 10.84 12.81
CA GLY A 111 -7.06 11.49 12.93
C GLY A 111 -7.93 11.46 11.68
N ALA A 112 -7.59 10.64 10.69
CA ALA A 112 -8.43 10.48 9.49
C ALA A 112 -9.78 9.89 9.87
N LYS A 113 -10.85 10.52 9.39
CA LYS A 113 -12.25 10.03 9.49
C LYS A 113 -12.72 9.38 8.19
N ARG A 114 -12.06 9.66 7.10
CA ARG A 114 -12.24 9.04 5.79
C ARG A 114 -10.88 8.67 5.23
N ILE A 115 -10.75 7.46 4.72
CA ILE A 115 -9.51 6.93 4.16
C ILE A 115 -9.77 6.49 2.73
N LEU A 116 -9.15 7.19 1.78
CA LEU A 116 -9.06 6.75 0.40
C LEU A 116 -7.77 5.92 0.27
N ALA A 117 -7.92 4.62 0.18
CA ALA A 117 -6.80 3.69 0.02
C ALA A 117 -6.64 3.29 -1.45
N VAL A 118 -5.41 3.23 -1.93
CA VAL A 118 -5.08 2.75 -3.28
C VAL A 118 -4.41 1.40 -3.16
N SER A 119 -5.00 0.37 -3.75
CA SER A 119 -4.46 -0.98 -3.78
C SER A 119 -3.93 -1.32 -5.17
N PRO A 120 -2.75 -1.93 -5.29
CA PRO A 120 -2.27 -2.45 -6.57
C PRO A 120 -2.95 -3.77 -6.95
N ARG A 121 -3.78 -4.36 -6.07
CA ARG A 121 -4.46 -5.63 -6.30
C ARG A 121 -5.80 -5.39 -6.98
N ALA A 122 -5.99 -6.02 -8.14
CA ALA A 122 -7.30 -6.07 -8.78
C ALA A 122 -8.34 -6.75 -7.88
N GLN A 123 -9.62 -6.46 -8.09
CA GLN A 123 -10.68 -7.15 -7.36
C GLN A 123 -10.53 -8.67 -7.55
N PRO A 124 -10.81 -9.48 -6.51
CA PRO A 124 -10.72 -10.92 -6.63
C PRO A 124 -11.71 -11.37 -7.70
N LEU A 125 -11.23 -11.52 -8.91
CA LEU A 125 -11.91 -12.32 -9.92
C LEU A 125 -11.99 -13.75 -9.38
N GLN A 126 -13.10 -14.41 -9.67
CA GLN A 126 -13.44 -15.78 -9.32
C GLN A 126 -12.20 -16.66 -9.14
N LEU A 127 -12.13 -17.37 -7.99
CA LEU A 127 -11.05 -18.30 -7.68
C LEU A 127 -10.63 -19.05 -8.95
N PRO A 128 -9.35 -19.03 -9.33
CA PRO A 128 -8.90 -19.73 -10.52
C PRO A 128 -9.33 -21.20 -10.41
N LYS A 129 -9.92 -21.74 -11.47
CA LYS A 129 -10.30 -23.14 -11.53
C LYS A 129 -9.08 -23.98 -11.18
N THR A 130 -9.22 -24.82 -10.17
CA THR A 130 -8.15 -25.72 -9.70
C THR A 130 -7.60 -26.50 -10.89
N VAL A 131 -6.36 -26.23 -11.28
CA VAL A 131 -5.69 -27.01 -12.32
C VAL A 131 -5.21 -28.31 -11.68
N ALA A 132 -5.84 -29.42 -12.01
CA ALA A 132 -5.37 -30.74 -11.61
C ALA A 132 -4.01 -31.00 -12.28
N ASN A 133 -3.04 -31.56 -11.55
CA ASN A 133 -1.67 -31.89 -11.99
C ASN A 133 -0.70 -30.72 -12.13
N GLN A 134 -0.52 -29.98 -11.06
CA GLN A 134 0.60 -29.04 -10.97
C GLN A 134 1.91 -29.78 -10.66
N SER A 135 2.99 -29.39 -11.33
CA SER A 135 4.35 -29.79 -10.96
C SER A 135 4.71 -29.24 -9.56
N TYR A 136 5.70 -29.85 -8.91
CA TYR A 136 6.19 -29.34 -7.62
C TYR A 136 6.63 -27.86 -7.77
N PRO A 137 6.19 -26.97 -6.86
CA PRO A 137 6.44 -25.54 -7.00
C PRO A 137 7.94 -25.21 -6.91
N SER A 138 8.39 -24.32 -7.77
CA SER A 138 9.77 -23.84 -7.72
C SER A 138 10.00 -22.92 -6.50
N PRO A 139 11.22 -22.77 -5.99
CA PRO A 139 11.52 -21.84 -4.91
C PRO A 139 11.11 -20.40 -5.22
N SER A 140 11.16 -19.99 -6.47
CA SER A 140 10.72 -18.66 -6.93
C SER A 140 9.22 -18.49 -6.90
N GLN A 141 8.44 -19.54 -7.20
CA GLN A 141 6.99 -19.55 -7.02
C GLN A 141 6.60 -19.38 -5.55
N VAL A 142 7.25 -20.15 -4.67
CA VAL A 142 7.03 -20.04 -3.22
C VAL A 142 7.35 -18.63 -2.74
N ALA A 143 8.49 -18.05 -3.17
CA ALA A 143 8.85 -16.68 -2.83
C ALA A 143 7.83 -15.66 -3.35
N GLY A 144 7.30 -15.85 -4.57
CA GLY A 144 6.24 -14.99 -5.14
C GLY A 144 4.97 -15.00 -4.28
N VAL A 145 4.49 -16.19 -3.89
CA VAL A 145 3.32 -16.31 -3.00
C VAL A 145 3.57 -15.64 -1.64
N MET A 146 4.77 -15.77 -1.08
CA MET A 146 5.13 -15.10 0.18
C MET A 146 5.14 -13.58 0.03
N LEU A 147 5.68 -13.05 -1.07
CA LEU A 147 5.67 -11.61 -1.35
C LEU A 147 4.24 -11.08 -1.50
N ASN A 148 3.38 -11.79 -2.22
CA ASN A 148 1.98 -11.42 -2.38
C ASN A 148 1.26 -11.36 -1.03
N ALA A 149 1.45 -12.37 -0.18
CA ALA A 149 0.85 -12.40 1.15
C ALA A 149 1.30 -11.24 2.04
N ILE A 150 2.56 -10.80 1.91
CA ILE A 150 3.10 -9.70 2.70
C ILE A 150 2.63 -8.33 2.17
N PHE A 151 2.60 -8.13 0.86
CA PHE A 151 2.43 -6.79 0.27
C PHE A 151 1.04 -6.50 -0.28
N LEU A 152 0.25 -7.53 -0.63
CA LEU A 152 -1.02 -7.33 -1.33
C LEU A 152 -2.25 -7.67 -0.48
N ASP A 153 -2.18 -8.63 0.42
CA ASP A 153 -3.36 -9.16 1.11
C ASP A 153 -3.77 -8.35 2.35
N LEU A 154 -2.82 -7.66 2.99
CA LEU A 154 -3.04 -7.01 4.29
C LEU A 154 -4.01 -5.84 4.22
N LEU A 155 -4.03 -5.08 3.13
CA LEU A 155 -4.95 -3.94 2.98
C LEU A 155 -6.41 -4.41 2.92
N ASP A 156 -6.68 -5.50 2.23
CA ASP A 156 -8.03 -6.05 2.12
C ASP A 156 -8.55 -6.54 3.46
N TYR A 157 -7.70 -7.26 4.18
CA TYR A 157 -8.05 -7.73 5.52
C TYR A 157 -8.34 -6.57 6.47
N ASP A 158 -7.50 -5.54 6.47
CA ASP A 158 -7.66 -4.37 7.35
C ASP A 158 -8.93 -3.57 7.00
N ALA A 159 -9.22 -3.37 5.72
CA ALA A 159 -10.45 -2.73 5.26
C ALA A 159 -11.71 -3.50 5.71
N ILE A 160 -11.73 -4.83 5.56
CA ILE A 160 -12.83 -5.68 6.03
C ILE A 160 -13.00 -5.57 7.56
N GLN A 161 -11.91 -5.55 8.32
CA GLN A 161 -11.99 -5.38 9.78
C GLN A 161 -12.56 -4.02 10.16
N MET A 162 -12.18 -2.95 9.45
CA MET A 162 -12.74 -1.62 9.68
C MET A 162 -14.24 -1.56 9.38
N GLU A 163 -14.70 -2.17 8.30
CA GLU A 163 -16.13 -2.26 8.00
C GLU A 163 -16.92 -3.00 9.09
N ARG A 164 -16.37 -4.10 9.60
CA ARG A 164 -16.98 -4.84 10.71
C ARG A 164 -17.08 -4.00 11.96
N ILE A 165 -16.02 -3.26 12.31
CA ILE A 165 -16.01 -2.35 13.46
C ILE A 165 -17.04 -1.24 13.25
N ASN A 166 -17.09 -0.61 12.09
CA ASN A 166 -18.08 0.40 11.75
C ASN A 166 -19.51 -0.15 11.87
N GLY A 167 -19.76 -1.38 11.39
CA GLY A 167 -21.04 -2.06 11.51
C GLY A 167 -21.46 -2.28 12.97
N LEU A 168 -20.52 -2.65 13.84
CA LEU A 168 -20.78 -2.77 15.28
C LEU A 168 -21.09 -1.42 15.92
N LEU A 169 -20.30 -0.40 15.62
CA LEU A 169 -20.48 0.95 16.18
C LEU A 169 -21.83 1.57 15.77
N LYS A 170 -22.31 1.35 14.55
CA LYS A 170 -23.62 1.81 14.09
C LYS A 170 -24.78 1.26 14.92
N ASN A 171 -24.63 0.10 15.53
CA ASN A 171 -25.64 -0.55 16.36
C ASN A 171 -25.51 -0.23 17.85
N LEU A 172 -24.53 0.58 18.26
CA LEU A 172 -24.27 0.95 19.64
C LEU A 172 -24.51 2.46 19.83
N PRO A 173 -25.08 2.88 20.96
CA PRO A 173 -25.07 4.29 21.35
C PRO A 173 -23.64 4.83 21.41
N GLU A 174 -23.42 6.06 20.96
CA GLU A 174 -22.11 6.70 20.90
C GLU A 174 -21.38 6.69 22.26
N ALA A 175 -22.12 6.79 23.36
CA ALA A 175 -21.57 6.70 24.72
C ALA A 175 -20.88 5.34 25.03
N HIS A 176 -21.11 4.31 24.22
CA HIS A 176 -20.54 2.99 24.38
C HIS A 176 -19.39 2.69 23.39
N TRP A 177 -19.02 3.64 22.54
CA TRP A 177 -17.93 3.43 21.57
C TRP A 177 -16.54 3.38 22.21
N GLY A 178 -16.38 3.87 23.44
CA GLY A 178 -15.10 3.88 24.14
C GLY A 178 -14.08 4.76 23.43
N THR A 179 -12.98 4.15 22.97
CA THR A 179 -11.92 4.82 22.21
C THR A 179 -12.10 4.67 20.69
N TYR A 180 -13.12 3.95 20.25
CA TYR A 180 -13.37 3.74 18.82
C TYR A 180 -14.19 4.90 18.24
N SER A 181 -14.00 5.13 16.96
CA SER A 181 -14.84 6.02 16.16
C SER A 181 -15.02 5.41 14.77
N PRO A 182 -16.16 5.58 14.11
CA PRO A 182 -16.32 5.12 12.74
C PRO A 182 -15.39 5.87 11.80
N VAL A 183 -14.78 5.12 10.86
CA VAL A 183 -13.91 5.66 9.83
C VAL A 183 -14.35 5.09 8.49
N ASP A 184 -14.78 5.96 7.58
CA ASP A 184 -15.17 5.54 6.25
C ASP A 184 -13.94 5.14 5.43
N VAL A 185 -14.00 4.02 4.72
CA VAL A 185 -12.93 3.54 3.86
C VAL A 185 -13.43 3.32 2.44
N MET A 186 -12.73 3.89 1.49
CA MET A 186 -12.88 3.57 0.07
C MET A 186 -11.56 2.98 -0.43
N VAL A 187 -11.61 1.80 -1.05
CA VAL A 187 -10.43 1.19 -1.67
C VAL A 187 -10.54 1.29 -3.19
N LEU A 188 -9.62 2.02 -3.79
CA LEU A 188 -9.46 2.05 -5.24
C LEU A 188 -8.59 0.87 -5.66
N ARG A 189 -9.08 0.11 -6.64
CA ARG A 189 -8.43 -1.09 -7.17
C ARG A 189 -8.39 -1.00 -8.68
N PRO A 190 -7.32 -1.51 -9.33
CA PRO A 190 -7.32 -1.66 -10.77
C PRO A 190 -8.39 -2.68 -11.19
N GLN A 191 -9.02 -2.43 -12.33
CA GLN A 191 -9.97 -3.37 -12.93
C GLN A 191 -9.26 -4.53 -13.60
N GLU A 192 -8.05 -4.30 -14.15
CA GLU A 192 -7.22 -5.34 -14.73
C GLU A 192 -6.21 -5.89 -13.72
N ASP A 193 -5.93 -7.18 -13.81
CA ASP A 193 -4.88 -7.84 -13.02
C ASP A 193 -3.49 -7.35 -13.48
N LEU A 194 -2.82 -6.57 -12.64
CA LEU A 194 -1.51 -6.00 -12.94
C LEU A 194 -0.43 -7.06 -13.18
N GLY A 195 -0.57 -8.24 -12.55
CA GLY A 195 0.29 -9.38 -12.81
C GLY A 195 0.08 -9.94 -14.21
N HIS A 196 -1.14 -9.85 -14.76
CA HIS A 196 -1.42 -10.21 -16.15
C HIS A 196 -0.79 -9.22 -17.11
N VAL A 197 -0.99 -7.93 -16.86
CA VAL A 197 -0.38 -6.86 -17.66
C VAL A 197 1.15 -6.95 -17.63
N ALA A 198 1.76 -7.27 -16.48
CA ALA A 198 3.21 -7.42 -16.36
C ALA A 198 3.76 -8.60 -17.17
N ARG A 199 2.99 -9.68 -17.35
CA ARG A 199 3.41 -10.85 -18.15
C ARG A 199 3.42 -10.57 -19.66
N ASP A 200 2.58 -9.64 -20.11
CA ASP A 200 2.51 -9.28 -21.53
C ASP A 200 3.67 -8.37 -21.98
N HIS A 201 4.43 -7.83 -21.01
CA HIS A 201 5.59 -6.99 -21.27
C HIS A 201 6.88 -7.76 -20.98
N GLU A 202 7.75 -7.86 -21.99
CA GLU A 202 9.07 -8.48 -21.81
C GLU A 202 9.90 -7.72 -20.78
N ILE A 203 10.43 -8.45 -19.80
CA ILE A 203 11.32 -7.88 -18.78
C ILE A 203 12.74 -8.34 -18.99
N GLU A 204 13.65 -7.39 -19.16
CA GLU A 204 15.08 -7.62 -19.04
C GLU A 204 15.53 -7.48 -17.57
N LEU A 205 15.24 -8.49 -16.75
CA LEU A 205 15.76 -8.51 -15.39
C LEU A 205 17.30 -8.57 -15.37
N PRO A 206 17.97 -7.78 -14.51
CA PRO A 206 19.40 -7.90 -14.26
C PRO A 206 19.82 -9.35 -13.98
N ARG A 207 21.04 -9.73 -14.36
CA ARG A 207 21.54 -11.12 -14.24
C ARG A 207 21.36 -11.72 -12.85
N ALA A 208 21.49 -10.91 -11.79
CA ALA A 208 21.28 -11.31 -10.41
C ALA A 208 19.84 -11.78 -10.12
N PHE A 209 18.85 -11.30 -10.88
CA PHE A 209 17.43 -11.60 -10.70
C PHE A 209 16.88 -12.59 -11.74
N ARG A 210 17.71 -13.08 -12.66
CA ARG A 210 17.29 -14.10 -13.65
C ARG A 210 16.81 -15.40 -13.01
N PHE A 211 17.25 -15.69 -11.79
CA PHE A 211 16.75 -16.80 -10.99
C PHE A 211 15.24 -16.70 -10.74
N PHE A 212 14.74 -15.48 -10.58
CA PHE A 212 13.31 -15.23 -10.37
C PHE A 212 12.50 -15.29 -11.68
N LYS A 213 13.12 -15.06 -12.84
CA LYS A 213 12.43 -15.08 -14.14
C LYS A 213 11.70 -16.41 -14.41
N GLY A 214 12.29 -17.53 -14.04
CA GLY A 214 11.71 -18.87 -14.22
C GLY A 214 10.51 -19.15 -13.31
N GLY A 215 10.40 -18.47 -12.16
CA GLY A 215 9.33 -18.64 -11.19
C GLY A 215 8.24 -17.56 -11.25
N PHE A 216 8.57 -16.38 -11.80
CA PHE A 216 7.61 -15.27 -11.94
C PHE A 216 6.97 -15.20 -13.32
N ALA A 217 7.57 -15.82 -14.35
CA ALA A 217 7.18 -15.70 -15.76
C ALA A 217 6.63 -16.99 -16.39
N GLY A 218 6.32 -18.01 -15.63
CA GLY A 218 5.72 -19.26 -16.15
C GLY A 218 4.33 -19.01 -16.74
N LYS A 219 4.12 -19.44 -17.99
CA LYS A 219 2.85 -19.21 -18.74
C LYS A 219 1.58 -19.77 -18.06
N ASN A 220 1.72 -20.58 -17.00
CA ASN A 220 0.61 -21.24 -16.29
C ASN A 220 0.56 -20.89 -14.80
N GLU A 221 1.17 -19.78 -14.33
CA GLU A 221 1.35 -19.54 -12.92
C GLU A 221 0.62 -18.30 -12.39
N PRO A 222 0.05 -18.41 -11.16
CA PRO A 222 -0.75 -17.34 -10.56
C PRO A 222 0.06 -16.11 -10.09
N SER A 223 1.38 -16.11 -10.18
CA SER A 223 2.25 -15.13 -9.50
C SER A 223 2.78 -13.98 -10.39
N GLY A 224 1.99 -13.52 -11.35
CA GLY A 224 2.31 -12.28 -12.11
C GLY A 224 2.45 -11.04 -11.23
N ASP A 225 1.82 -11.04 -10.04
CA ASP A 225 1.87 -9.92 -9.11
C ASP A 225 3.28 -9.59 -8.63
N ALA A 226 4.10 -10.62 -8.32
CA ALA A 226 5.48 -10.39 -7.90
C ALA A 226 6.35 -9.82 -9.04
N LEU A 227 6.00 -10.16 -10.29
CA LEU A 227 6.63 -9.59 -11.47
C LEU A 227 6.27 -8.12 -11.63
N SER A 228 4.98 -7.76 -11.39
CA SER A 228 4.50 -6.39 -11.46
C SER A 228 5.23 -5.45 -10.49
N MET A 229 5.64 -5.95 -9.32
CA MET A 229 6.35 -5.17 -8.31
C MET A 229 7.76 -4.77 -8.72
N VAL A 230 8.38 -5.46 -9.66
CA VAL A 230 9.78 -5.25 -10.08
C VAL A 230 9.91 -4.89 -11.57
N ASN A 231 8.81 -4.78 -12.28
CA ASN A 231 8.80 -4.34 -13.67
C ASN A 231 8.79 -2.81 -13.73
N PHE A 232 9.90 -2.22 -14.19
CA PHE A 232 10.07 -0.77 -14.36
C PHE A 232 10.28 -0.39 -15.82
N GLU A 233 9.87 -1.27 -16.77
CA GLU A 233 9.94 -0.96 -18.19
C GLU A 233 8.99 0.21 -18.53
N PRO A 234 9.44 1.18 -19.35
CA PRO A 234 8.66 2.39 -19.63
C PRO A 234 7.28 2.09 -20.23
N GLU A 235 7.17 1.08 -21.10
CA GLU A 235 5.90 0.69 -21.72
C GLU A 235 4.92 0.13 -20.69
N TYR A 236 5.42 -0.70 -19.76
CA TYR A 236 4.61 -1.23 -18.67
C TYR A 236 4.13 -0.12 -17.73
N ILE A 237 5.04 0.77 -17.31
CA ILE A 237 4.67 1.91 -16.45
C ILE A 237 3.67 2.83 -17.16
N GLY A 238 3.86 3.12 -18.45
CA GLY A 238 2.89 3.88 -19.25
C GLY A 238 1.51 3.22 -19.22
N ARG A 239 1.43 1.91 -19.44
CA ARG A 239 0.16 1.18 -19.37
C ARG A 239 -0.50 1.25 -17.98
N LEU A 240 0.29 1.17 -16.90
CA LEU A 240 -0.25 1.31 -15.54
C LEU A 240 -0.83 2.70 -15.28
N ILE A 241 -0.19 3.75 -15.81
CA ILE A 241 -0.70 5.13 -15.70
C ILE A 241 -2.04 5.25 -16.45
N ASP A 242 -2.11 4.77 -17.70
CA ASP A 242 -3.33 4.80 -18.49
C ASP A 242 -4.49 4.06 -17.80
N LEU A 243 -4.22 2.88 -17.23
CA LEU A 243 -5.21 2.11 -16.46
C LEU A 243 -5.70 2.88 -15.22
N GLY A 244 -4.77 3.47 -14.46
CA GLY A 244 -5.12 4.25 -13.28
C GLY A 244 -5.96 5.48 -13.61
N GLU A 245 -5.67 6.16 -14.71
CA GLU A 245 -6.45 7.30 -15.22
C GLU A 245 -7.85 6.87 -15.64
N GLN A 246 -7.96 5.76 -16.38
CA GLN A 246 -9.24 5.21 -16.82
C GLN A 246 -10.11 4.79 -15.62
N ASP A 247 -9.57 3.96 -14.73
CA ASP A 247 -10.29 3.44 -13.55
C ASP A 247 -10.77 4.58 -12.63
N THR A 248 -9.96 5.63 -12.51
CA THR A 248 -10.32 6.80 -11.71
C THR A 248 -11.41 7.61 -12.40
N ALA A 249 -11.33 7.81 -13.73
CA ALA A 249 -12.32 8.56 -14.48
C ALA A 249 -13.70 7.90 -14.42
N GLU A 250 -13.77 6.58 -14.53
CA GLU A 250 -15.02 5.81 -14.43
C GLU A 250 -15.69 5.90 -13.05
N ARG A 251 -14.91 6.14 -12.00
CA ARG A 251 -15.40 6.23 -10.61
C ARG A 251 -15.34 7.65 -10.04
N MET A 252 -15.15 8.67 -10.86
CA MET A 252 -14.92 10.04 -10.42
C MET A 252 -16.05 10.60 -9.55
N ASP A 253 -17.30 10.32 -9.89
CA ASP A 253 -18.47 10.77 -9.13
C ASP A 253 -18.50 10.12 -7.74
N GLU A 254 -18.21 8.82 -7.65
CA GLU A 254 -18.14 8.08 -6.40
C GLU A 254 -16.99 8.61 -5.51
N ILE A 255 -15.81 8.80 -6.08
CA ILE A 255 -14.65 9.35 -5.38
C ILE A 255 -14.96 10.76 -4.85
N THR A 256 -15.57 11.59 -5.69
CA THR A 256 -15.93 12.95 -5.32
C THR A 256 -16.96 12.99 -4.19
N ALA A 257 -17.99 12.14 -4.25
CA ALA A 257 -19.00 12.00 -3.20
C ALA A 257 -18.36 11.55 -1.87
N PHE A 258 -17.48 10.56 -1.92
CA PHE A 258 -16.73 10.07 -0.76
C PHE A 258 -15.87 11.16 -0.13
N LEU A 259 -15.09 11.88 -0.92
CA LEU A 259 -14.20 12.95 -0.43
C LEU A 259 -15.01 14.12 0.19
N ARG A 260 -16.16 14.46 -0.38
CA ARG A 260 -17.05 15.51 0.15
C ARG A 260 -17.81 15.07 1.40
N GLY A 261 -17.86 13.77 1.68
CA GLY A 261 -18.60 13.24 2.84
C GLY A 261 -20.12 13.35 2.68
N SER A 262 -20.63 13.24 1.46
CA SER A 262 -22.07 13.18 1.21
C SER A 262 -22.63 11.87 1.79
N SER A 263 -23.80 11.95 2.45
CA SER A 263 -24.45 10.84 3.18
C SER A 263 -24.95 9.69 2.28
N GLU A 264 -24.75 9.78 0.96
CA GLU A 264 -25.13 8.77 -0.02
C GLU A 264 -24.07 7.71 -0.28
N PHE A 265 -22.90 7.79 0.39
CA PHE A 265 -21.89 6.77 0.25
C PHE A 265 -22.30 5.50 1.01
N VAL A 266 -22.97 4.59 0.32
CA VAL A 266 -23.15 3.20 0.76
C VAL A 266 -21.89 2.46 0.30
N SER A 267 -21.11 1.94 1.25
CA SER A 267 -19.93 1.12 0.95
C SER A 267 -20.31 0.02 -0.05
N ALA A 268 -19.72 0.03 -1.22
CA ALA A 268 -19.92 -0.98 -2.27
C ALA A 268 -19.42 -2.39 -1.85
N ALA A 269 -18.79 -2.51 -0.68
CA ALA A 269 -18.40 -3.79 -0.09
C ALA A 269 -19.61 -4.64 0.38
N GLY A 270 -20.83 -4.06 0.46
CA GLY A 270 -22.05 -4.80 0.82
C GLY A 270 -22.58 -5.74 -0.26
N GLU A 271 -22.10 -5.65 -1.51
CA GLU A 271 -22.56 -6.52 -2.60
C GLU A 271 -21.58 -7.66 -2.96
N SER A 272 -20.38 -7.69 -2.43
CA SER A 272 -19.54 -8.90 -2.53
C SER A 272 -20.03 -9.93 -1.52
N GLY A 273 -20.92 -10.82 -1.95
CA GLY A 273 -21.55 -11.91 -1.16
C GLY A 273 -20.55 -12.90 -0.53
N LEU A 274 -19.73 -12.45 0.39
CA LEU A 274 -18.70 -13.25 1.05
C LEU A 274 -19.08 -13.72 2.47
N TYR A 275 -20.29 -13.48 2.95
CA TYR A 275 -20.77 -14.17 4.15
C TYR A 275 -22.29 -14.12 4.26
N GLN A 276 -23.00 -15.17 3.80
CA GLN A 276 -24.31 -15.55 4.33
C GLN A 276 -24.04 -16.61 5.39
N PRO A 277 -24.30 -16.38 6.67
CA PRO A 277 -24.33 -17.45 7.66
C PRO A 277 -25.55 -18.33 7.36
N GLU A 278 -25.34 -19.64 7.18
CA GLU A 278 -26.39 -20.64 7.30
C GLU A 278 -26.93 -20.72 8.73
#